data_3595f6fbdcc4052348153ae65047e4d2
#
_entry.id   3595f6fbdcc4052348153ae65047e4d2
#
_cell.length_a   1.000
_cell.length_b   1.000
_cell.length_c   1.000
_cell.angle_alpha   90.00
_cell.angle_beta   90.00
_cell.angle_gamma   90.00
#
_symmetry.space_group_name_H-M   'P 1'
#
loop_
_entity.id
_entity.type
_entity.pdbx_description
1 polymer ?
#
loop_
_entity_poly.entity_id
_entity_poly.type
_entity_poly.pdbx_seq_one_letter_code
_entity_poly.pdbx_strand_id
1 'polypeptide(L)'
;MNYTLLLSSLFAPNFIAQDSIFFGSFTRMPARTIDWHEGELAVHNLLKVPTRPNPTSAGLPASYGYRIAAAPLVALGTLDNEGHPWTTLWGGNPGAVARPIAEDVLGVRSKVDVADDPVVRALWGGEEREIKEGEVVQPGGGEGKVVSGLAIDLSTRDRVKFGGKMVAGAFTTVNGNGGDELQIAVKVDESLGNCPKYLNKKDVRERESLVKGRVERGLPLSEDAAAVVTRADMVFLSSGTGETMDTNHRGGSKGFMRVARNDDGGVEIIYPEFSGNRLYQTLGNLRVNPRVGVAIPDFDTSDVLYITGTASILVGQDAAAYLPRTKLAIKITASSAVFVKSGLPFTGAPLEPSPYNPPIRHLHTEQHQPAAVASAAGTATLLSREIITPTVARFTFGLEPAGRWEPGQYVTLDFAPELDVGWSHMRDDEPQSLNDDYVRTFTVSNQRGAGQTVEITARKKGPVTGFLWKWNTRVPLEIPVLGFGGEEAFRMGRSPGAEEEVFVAAGVGITPVMAQAEGVLQSGGRLKVLWSVKGEDLKFVKYVLDRTQGLAGVTRLFVTGRLGDSEESLIGEIKAAGASVERRRVEQGDVKEAASGKRKYFLCTGPAILKTLNEWLDGEEVAWEDFAY
;
A
#
# COMPACT_ATOMS: atom_id res chain seq x y z
N MET A 1 31.75 20.63 -26.50
CA MET A 1 31.68 19.27 -27.05
C MET A 1 30.77 19.30 -28.27
N ASN A 2 31.18 18.80 -29.44
CA ASN A 2 30.37 18.93 -30.66
C ASN A 2 29.31 17.80 -30.65
N TYR A 3 28.11 18.07 -30.16
CA TYR A 3 26.99 17.11 -30.00
C TYR A 3 26.55 16.47 -31.33
N THR A 4 26.86 17.13 -32.48
CA THR A 4 26.54 16.60 -33.81
C THR A 4 27.33 15.32 -34.12
N LEU A 5 28.59 15.22 -33.68
CA LEU A 5 29.41 14.00 -33.84
C LEU A 5 29.00 12.88 -32.89
N LEU A 6 28.51 13.21 -31.68
CA LEU A 6 27.97 12.25 -30.75
C LEU A 6 26.68 11.62 -31.30
N LEU A 7 25.83 12.43 -31.93
CA LEU A 7 24.58 12.02 -32.52
C LEU A 7 24.77 11.07 -33.72
N SER A 8 25.77 11.32 -34.58
CA SER A 8 26.05 10.42 -35.71
C SER A 8 26.49 9.03 -35.28
N SER A 9 27.08 8.90 -34.09
CA SER A 9 27.42 7.59 -33.50
C SER A 9 26.20 6.90 -32.82
N LEU A 10 25.22 7.68 -32.34
CA LEU A 10 23.96 7.15 -31.77
C LEU A 10 23.08 6.49 -32.83
N PHE A 11 23.14 6.99 -34.09
CA PHE A 11 22.26 6.53 -35.18
C PHE A 11 22.88 5.46 -36.09
N ALA A 12 24.10 4.96 -35.79
CA ALA A 12 24.68 3.87 -36.55
C ALA A 12 23.91 2.56 -36.34
N PRO A 13 23.54 1.83 -37.41
CA PRO A 13 22.78 0.57 -37.32
C PRO A 13 23.47 -0.54 -36.50
N ASN A 14 24.78 -0.44 -36.28
CA ASN A 14 25.61 -1.43 -35.58
C ASN A 14 26.03 -1.00 -34.16
N PHE A 15 25.32 -0.09 -33.54
CA PHE A 15 25.65 0.44 -32.21
C PHE A 15 25.61 -0.62 -31.08
N ILE A 16 25.07 -1.80 -31.32
CA ILE A 16 24.97 -2.90 -30.35
C ILE A 16 26.30 -3.68 -30.20
N ALA A 17 27.25 -3.53 -31.13
CA ALA A 17 28.41 -4.45 -31.24
C ALA A 17 29.77 -3.91 -30.73
N GLN A 18 29.83 -2.76 -30.07
CA GLN A 18 31.10 -2.24 -29.52
C GLN A 18 31.14 -2.23 -28.00
N ASP A 19 31.20 -3.42 -27.41
CA ASP A 19 31.33 -3.63 -25.96
C ASP A 19 32.69 -3.28 -25.36
N SER A 20 33.63 -2.63 -26.09
CA SER A 20 35.02 -2.64 -25.63
C SER A 20 35.81 -1.32 -25.67
N ILE A 21 35.24 -0.14 -25.87
CA ILE A 21 36.11 1.05 -26.14
C ILE A 21 36.10 2.17 -25.08
N PHE A 22 35.30 2.20 -24.04
CA PHE A 22 35.29 3.33 -23.10
C PHE A 22 35.49 2.99 -21.62
N PHE A 23 36.44 2.13 -21.26
CA PHE A 23 36.93 2.06 -19.88
C PHE A 23 38.31 2.71 -19.73
N GLY A 24 38.38 4.00 -19.93
CA GLY A 24 39.50 4.81 -19.42
C GLY A 24 39.45 4.79 -17.88
N SER A 25 40.61 4.66 -17.22
CA SER A 25 40.78 4.66 -15.78
C SER A 25 40.16 5.91 -15.15
N PHE A 26 38.96 5.76 -14.60
CA PHE A 26 38.34 6.82 -13.80
C PHE A 26 39.07 6.88 -12.45
N THR A 27 39.87 7.92 -12.25
CA THR A 27 40.38 8.34 -10.93
C THR A 27 39.17 8.55 -10.02
N ARG A 28 39.11 7.84 -8.90
CA ARG A 28 38.08 7.98 -7.85
C ARG A 28 38.18 9.39 -7.24
N MET A 29 37.52 10.37 -7.81
CA MET A 29 37.15 11.56 -7.04
C MET A 29 35.91 11.19 -6.19
N PRO A 30 35.84 11.59 -4.91
CA PRO A 30 34.63 11.44 -4.13
C PRO A 30 33.49 12.18 -4.86
N ALA A 31 32.36 11.50 -5.06
CA ALA A 31 31.20 12.08 -5.69
C ALA A 31 30.77 13.35 -4.91
N ARG A 32 30.77 14.49 -5.59
CA ARG A 32 30.31 15.75 -4.99
C ARG A 32 28.79 15.64 -4.83
N THR A 33 28.29 15.87 -3.62
CA THR A 33 26.85 15.93 -3.35
C THR A 33 26.31 17.34 -3.61
N ILE A 34 25.01 17.43 -3.89
CA ILE A 34 24.29 18.70 -4.02
C ILE A 34 23.68 19.11 -2.67
N ASP A 35 23.34 20.38 -2.54
CA ASP A 35 22.65 20.90 -1.36
C ASP A 35 21.14 20.62 -1.42
N TRP A 36 20.48 20.69 -0.26
CA TRP A 36 19.02 20.64 -0.18
C TRP A 36 18.44 21.95 -0.73
N HIS A 37 17.41 21.86 -1.57
CA HIS A 37 16.68 23.06 -1.96
C HIS A 37 15.65 23.47 -0.88
N GLU A 38 15.16 24.71 -0.97
CA GLU A 38 14.29 25.31 0.05
C GLU A 38 13.01 24.51 0.34
N GLY A 39 12.40 23.92 -0.69
CA GLY A 39 11.19 23.12 -0.56
C GLY A 39 11.42 21.82 0.22
N GLU A 40 12.56 21.13 -0.01
CA GLU A 40 12.95 19.95 0.74
C GLU A 40 13.18 20.29 2.21
N LEU A 41 13.89 21.39 2.49
CA LEU A 41 14.10 21.87 3.86
C LEU A 41 12.78 22.25 4.55
N ALA A 42 11.84 22.86 3.83
CA ALA A 42 10.53 23.20 4.36
C ALA A 42 9.74 21.94 4.75
N VAL A 43 9.80 20.87 3.92
CA VAL A 43 9.16 19.58 4.23
C VAL A 43 9.86 18.88 5.39
N HIS A 44 11.19 18.91 5.45
CA HIS A 44 11.96 18.37 6.58
C HIS A 44 11.55 19.04 7.90
N ASN A 45 11.40 20.35 7.92
CA ASN A 45 10.95 21.09 9.09
C ASN A 45 9.49 20.73 9.46
N LEU A 46 8.59 20.68 8.47
CA LEU A 46 7.18 20.32 8.69
C LEU A 46 7.02 18.92 9.31
N LEU A 47 7.81 17.96 8.83
CA LEU A 47 7.75 16.56 9.25
C LEU A 47 8.78 16.22 10.35
N LYS A 48 9.47 17.23 10.89
CA LYS A 48 10.47 17.11 11.96
C LYS A 48 11.56 16.08 11.64
N VAL A 49 12.08 16.14 10.40
CA VAL A 49 13.18 15.27 9.95
C VAL A 49 14.50 15.84 10.46
N PRO A 50 15.39 15.06 11.10
CA PRO A 50 16.70 15.53 11.51
C PRO A 50 17.56 15.98 10.32
N THR A 51 18.38 16.99 10.56
CA THR A 51 19.34 17.51 9.60
C THR A 51 20.37 16.44 9.22
N ARG A 52 20.61 16.27 7.92
CA ARG A 52 21.60 15.37 7.34
C ARG A 52 22.07 15.91 5.99
N PRO A 53 23.27 15.48 5.50
CA PRO A 53 23.70 15.80 4.15
C PRO A 53 22.73 15.24 3.08
N ASN A 54 22.60 15.94 1.94
CA ASN A 54 21.87 15.44 0.80
C ASN A 54 22.70 14.32 0.14
N PRO A 55 22.17 13.09 -0.02
CA PRO A 55 22.91 11.99 -0.64
C PRO A 55 22.92 12.03 -2.17
N THR A 56 22.28 13.00 -2.80
CA THR A 56 22.22 13.15 -4.26
C THR A 56 23.59 13.56 -4.79
N SER A 57 24.10 12.80 -5.75
CA SER A 57 25.38 13.05 -6.40
C SER A 57 25.22 14.06 -7.53
N ALA A 58 26.16 14.99 -7.66
CA ALA A 58 26.29 15.79 -8.87
C ALA A 58 26.78 14.91 -10.04
N GLY A 59 26.19 15.07 -11.24
CA GLY A 59 26.49 14.30 -12.42
C GLY A 59 26.08 12.81 -12.34
N LEU A 60 26.75 11.96 -13.08
CA LEU A 60 26.47 10.52 -13.22
C LEU A 60 27.67 9.66 -12.78
N PRO A 61 27.80 9.29 -11.51
CA PRO A 61 28.81 8.34 -11.07
C PRO A 61 28.75 7.01 -11.87
N ALA A 62 29.90 6.45 -12.21
CA ALA A 62 29.99 5.22 -13.01
C ALA A 62 29.15 4.07 -12.44
N SER A 63 29.08 3.92 -11.10
CA SER A 63 28.27 2.90 -10.44
C SER A 63 26.77 3.07 -10.72
N TYR A 64 26.29 4.31 -10.85
CA TYR A 64 24.90 4.56 -11.24
C TYR A 64 24.69 4.33 -12.73
N GLY A 65 25.66 4.70 -13.56
CA GLY A 65 25.61 4.42 -15.00
C GLY A 65 25.45 2.93 -15.31
N TYR A 66 26.17 2.05 -14.60
CA TYR A 66 26.02 0.59 -14.73
C TYR A 66 24.64 0.10 -14.34
N ARG A 67 24.09 0.57 -13.24
CA ARG A 67 22.77 0.18 -12.77
C ARG A 67 21.67 0.67 -13.72
N ILE A 68 21.81 1.87 -14.27
CA ILE A 68 20.91 2.40 -15.29
C ILE A 68 20.94 1.52 -16.54
N ALA A 69 22.13 1.12 -17.01
CA ALA A 69 22.27 0.29 -18.20
C ALA A 69 21.69 -1.13 -18.03
N ALA A 70 21.58 -1.61 -16.82
CA ALA A 70 20.96 -2.91 -16.51
C ALA A 70 19.43 -2.83 -16.37
N ALA A 71 18.85 -1.63 -16.23
CA ALA A 71 17.44 -1.44 -15.99
C ALA A 71 16.62 -1.63 -17.29
N PRO A 72 15.56 -2.47 -17.28
CA PRO A 72 14.70 -2.70 -18.44
C PRO A 72 13.64 -1.63 -18.66
N LEU A 73 13.47 -0.71 -17.70
CA LEU A 73 12.48 0.35 -17.73
C LEU A 73 13.11 1.70 -17.33
N VAL A 74 12.62 2.77 -17.94
CA VAL A 74 12.92 4.15 -17.55
C VAL A 74 11.63 4.94 -17.52
N ALA A 75 11.22 5.42 -16.34
CA ALA A 75 10.22 6.47 -16.26
C ALA A 75 10.88 7.79 -16.56
N LEU A 76 10.25 8.62 -17.40
CA LEU A 76 10.75 9.94 -17.80
C LEU A 76 9.71 11.01 -17.53
N GLY A 77 10.19 12.18 -17.11
CA GLY A 77 9.38 13.36 -16.91
C GLY A 77 9.97 14.57 -17.64
N THR A 78 9.10 15.43 -18.16
CA THR A 78 9.44 16.73 -18.74
C THR A 78 8.29 17.71 -18.58
N LEU A 79 8.53 18.97 -18.95
CA LEU A 79 7.52 20.01 -18.99
C LEU A 79 7.01 20.20 -20.42
N ASP A 80 5.72 20.42 -20.61
CA ASP A 80 5.19 20.92 -21.88
C ASP A 80 5.50 22.42 -22.07
N ASN A 81 4.98 23.02 -23.12
CA ASN A 81 5.22 24.43 -23.43
C ASN A 81 4.53 25.40 -22.45
N GLU A 82 3.55 24.93 -21.69
CA GLU A 82 2.82 25.68 -20.67
C GLU A 82 3.41 25.46 -19.26
N GLY A 83 4.46 24.62 -19.17
CA GLY A 83 5.13 24.27 -17.93
C GLY A 83 4.38 23.26 -17.09
N HIS A 84 3.47 22.48 -17.69
CA HIS A 84 2.85 21.36 -17.00
C HIS A 84 3.78 20.13 -17.07
N PRO A 85 4.04 19.47 -15.93
CA PRO A 85 4.78 18.22 -15.94
C PRO A 85 3.97 17.10 -16.56
N TRP A 86 4.64 16.26 -17.34
CA TRP A 86 4.15 14.98 -17.82
C TRP A 86 5.14 13.88 -17.46
N THR A 87 4.62 12.67 -17.28
CA THR A 87 5.42 11.47 -16.98
C THR A 87 5.05 10.36 -17.94
N THR A 88 6.04 9.58 -18.38
CA THR A 88 5.84 8.36 -19.17
C THR A 88 6.68 7.21 -18.63
N LEU A 89 6.48 6.01 -19.17
CA LEU A 89 7.27 4.82 -18.85
C LEU A 89 7.71 4.13 -20.13
N TRP A 90 9.00 4.10 -20.39
CA TRP A 90 9.63 3.52 -21.57
C TRP A 90 10.38 2.24 -21.22
N GLY A 91 10.48 1.34 -22.19
CA GLY A 91 11.31 0.15 -22.06
C GLY A 91 10.66 -1.15 -22.48
N GLY A 92 11.07 -2.23 -21.83
CA GLY A 92 10.62 -3.59 -22.09
C GLY A 92 11.78 -4.53 -22.41
N ASN A 93 12.82 -4.04 -23.09
CA ASN A 93 13.97 -4.85 -23.46
C ASN A 93 15.15 -4.59 -22.48
N PRO A 94 15.56 -5.57 -21.67
CA PRO A 94 16.65 -5.42 -20.71
C PRO A 94 17.96 -4.96 -21.35
N GLY A 95 18.64 -3.99 -20.72
CA GLY A 95 19.95 -3.49 -21.13
C GLY A 95 19.97 -2.64 -22.39
N ALA A 96 18.80 -2.38 -23.00
CA ALA A 96 18.71 -1.58 -24.23
C ALA A 96 18.11 -0.17 -24.04
N VAL A 97 17.47 0.09 -22.90
CA VAL A 97 16.64 1.31 -22.71
C VAL A 97 17.48 2.54 -22.43
N ALA A 98 18.45 2.47 -21.52
CA ALA A 98 19.31 3.61 -21.20
C ALA A 98 20.74 3.15 -20.93
N ARG A 99 21.74 3.96 -21.35
CA ARG A 99 23.14 3.70 -21.07
C ARG A 99 23.99 4.95 -21.11
N PRO A 100 25.08 5.01 -20.35
CA PRO A 100 26.07 6.08 -20.52
C PRO A 100 26.68 6.05 -21.94
N ILE A 101 26.74 7.20 -22.60
CA ILE A 101 27.34 7.38 -23.93
C ILE A 101 28.54 8.35 -23.92
N ALA A 102 28.63 9.14 -22.86
CA ALA A 102 29.77 10.00 -22.55
C ALA A 102 29.76 10.29 -21.05
N GLU A 103 30.75 11.06 -20.55
CA GLU A 103 30.80 11.56 -19.19
C GLU A 103 29.54 12.41 -18.94
N ASP A 104 28.77 12.06 -17.90
CA ASP A 104 27.51 12.70 -17.53
C ASP A 104 26.43 12.74 -18.66
N VAL A 105 26.55 11.92 -19.68
CA VAL A 105 25.54 11.85 -20.75
C VAL A 105 24.96 10.43 -20.87
N LEU A 106 23.64 10.35 -20.73
CA LEU A 106 22.85 9.14 -20.97
C LEU A 106 22.22 9.18 -22.36
N GLY A 107 22.37 8.09 -23.13
CA GLY A 107 21.51 7.77 -24.26
C GLY A 107 20.32 6.96 -23.78
N VAL A 108 19.11 7.36 -24.12
CA VAL A 108 17.87 6.61 -23.82
C VAL A 108 17.20 6.25 -25.14
N ARG A 109 16.83 4.99 -25.30
CA ARG A 109 16.22 4.47 -26.52
C ARG A 109 15.03 3.56 -26.16
N SER A 110 13.88 3.79 -26.79
CA SER A 110 12.69 2.96 -26.57
C SER A 110 11.75 2.99 -27.76
N LYS A 111 10.99 1.93 -27.92
CA LYS A 111 9.75 1.98 -28.68
C LYS A 111 8.76 2.85 -27.93
N VAL A 112 8.06 3.72 -28.64
CA VAL A 112 7.14 4.70 -28.04
C VAL A 112 5.90 4.88 -28.91
N ASP A 113 4.83 5.37 -28.31
CA ASP A 113 3.69 5.92 -29.02
C ASP A 113 3.92 7.40 -29.31
N VAL A 114 4.44 7.72 -30.49
CA VAL A 114 4.73 9.11 -30.89
C VAL A 114 3.48 9.99 -30.90
N ALA A 115 2.31 9.42 -31.14
CA ALA A 115 1.06 10.17 -31.24
C ALA A 115 0.45 10.54 -29.90
N ASP A 116 0.51 9.65 -28.93
CA ASP A 116 -0.30 9.75 -27.70
C ASP A 116 0.52 9.77 -26.41
N ASP A 117 1.85 9.54 -26.46
CA ASP A 117 2.72 9.74 -25.30
C ASP A 117 2.96 11.25 -25.06
N PRO A 118 2.46 11.82 -23.95
CA PRO A 118 2.54 13.26 -23.72
C PRO A 118 3.98 13.74 -23.49
N VAL A 119 4.89 12.87 -23.01
CA VAL A 119 6.31 13.23 -22.84
C VAL A 119 7.00 13.32 -24.19
N VAL A 120 6.71 12.41 -25.13
CA VAL A 120 7.23 12.51 -26.50
C VAL A 120 6.78 13.84 -27.13
N ARG A 121 5.49 14.13 -27.05
CA ARG A 121 4.93 15.38 -27.57
C ARG A 121 5.59 16.62 -26.94
N ALA A 122 5.73 16.62 -25.62
CA ALA A 122 6.36 17.70 -24.91
C ALA A 122 7.84 17.89 -25.32
N LEU A 123 8.62 16.81 -25.47
CA LEU A 123 10.03 16.86 -25.87
C LEU A 123 10.23 17.42 -27.29
N TRP A 124 9.31 17.16 -28.20
CA TRP A 124 9.38 17.62 -29.59
C TRP A 124 8.71 18.98 -29.86
N GLY A 125 8.21 19.67 -28.83
CA GLY A 125 7.72 21.04 -28.95
C GLY A 125 6.21 21.20 -29.01
N GLY A 126 5.46 20.18 -28.61
CA GLY A 126 4.01 20.24 -28.42
C GLY A 126 3.19 19.47 -29.45
N GLU A 127 1.85 19.51 -29.29
CA GLU A 127 0.90 18.74 -30.11
C GLU A 127 0.86 19.18 -31.58
N GLU A 128 1.10 20.47 -31.85
CA GLU A 128 1.00 21.04 -33.20
C GLU A 128 2.23 20.76 -34.07
N ARG A 129 3.35 20.34 -33.48
CA ARG A 129 4.56 20.05 -34.24
C ARG A 129 4.52 18.65 -34.84
N GLU A 130 4.71 18.59 -36.17
CA GLU A 130 4.95 17.34 -36.87
C GLU A 130 6.31 16.75 -36.45
N ILE A 131 6.31 15.49 -35.98
CA ILE A 131 7.54 14.75 -35.67
C ILE A 131 7.98 14.04 -36.94
N LYS A 132 9.11 14.47 -37.53
CA LYS A 132 9.63 13.93 -38.79
C LYS A 132 10.66 12.85 -38.56
N GLU A 133 10.54 11.76 -39.30
CA GLU A 133 11.50 10.67 -39.29
C GLU A 133 12.92 11.17 -39.63
N GLY A 134 13.90 10.74 -38.82
CA GLY A 134 15.31 11.12 -39.00
C GLY A 134 15.64 12.56 -38.64
N GLU A 135 14.67 13.40 -38.29
CA GLU A 135 14.95 14.76 -37.83
C GLU A 135 15.61 14.74 -36.46
N VAL A 136 16.78 15.34 -36.36
CA VAL A 136 17.47 15.56 -35.10
C VAL A 136 17.01 16.88 -34.49
N VAL A 137 16.33 16.79 -33.34
CA VAL A 137 15.93 17.97 -32.58
C VAL A 137 16.94 18.31 -31.49
N GLN A 138 17.20 19.59 -31.30
CA GLN A 138 18.00 20.16 -30.21
C GLN A 138 17.13 21.19 -29.47
N PRO A 139 16.47 20.81 -28.39
CA PRO A 139 15.55 21.68 -27.68
C PRO A 139 16.27 22.92 -27.09
N GLY A 140 15.53 24.02 -26.92
CA GLY A 140 16.02 25.22 -26.24
C GLY A 140 17.16 25.95 -26.97
N GLY A 141 17.26 25.81 -28.30
CA GLY A 141 18.36 26.47 -29.07
C GLY A 141 19.76 25.97 -28.71
N GLY A 142 19.85 24.75 -28.11
CA GLY A 142 21.10 24.14 -27.64
C GLY A 142 21.30 24.17 -26.11
N GLU A 143 20.46 24.90 -25.38
CA GLU A 143 20.48 24.88 -23.90
C GLU A 143 19.88 23.59 -23.30
N GLY A 144 19.13 22.84 -24.11
CA GLY A 144 18.45 21.63 -23.72
C GLY A 144 17.10 21.87 -23.04
N LYS A 145 16.30 20.80 -22.92
CA LYS A 145 15.01 20.80 -22.25
C LYS A 145 15.10 20.00 -20.96
N VAL A 146 14.56 20.52 -19.87
CA VAL A 146 14.59 19.88 -18.56
C VAL A 146 13.90 18.54 -18.63
N VAL A 147 14.59 17.51 -18.15
CA VAL A 147 14.08 16.14 -18.02
C VAL A 147 14.54 15.53 -16.72
N SER A 148 13.76 14.62 -16.21
CA SER A 148 14.14 13.74 -15.10
C SER A 148 13.79 12.30 -15.43
N GLY A 149 14.48 11.36 -14.81
CA GLY A 149 14.22 9.96 -15.05
C GLY A 149 14.46 9.08 -13.84
N LEU A 150 13.83 7.91 -13.88
CA LEU A 150 14.01 6.82 -12.93
C LEU A 150 14.20 5.53 -13.72
N ALA A 151 15.45 5.09 -13.84
CA ALA A 151 15.76 3.76 -14.36
C ALA A 151 15.45 2.72 -13.29
N ILE A 152 14.69 1.66 -13.65
CA ILE A 152 14.15 0.73 -12.68
C ILE A 152 14.11 -0.70 -13.23
N ASP A 153 14.56 -1.64 -12.40
CA ASP A 153 14.39 -3.08 -12.61
C ASP A 153 13.38 -3.62 -11.58
N LEU A 154 12.21 -4.01 -12.06
CA LEU A 154 11.13 -4.52 -11.21
C LEU A 154 11.40 -5.95 -10.73
N SER A 155 12.31 -6.70 -11.34
CA SER A 155 12.64 -8.07 -10.91
C SER A 155 13.55 -8.07 -9.69
N THR A 156 14.49 -7.13 -9.63
CA THR A 156 15.48 -6.97 -8.54
C THR A 156 15.12 -5.88 -7.55
N ARG A 157 14.18 -4.98 -7.89
CA ARG A 157 13.85 -3.74 -7.19
C ARG A 157 14.97 -2.69 -7.23
N ASP A 158 15.96 -2.85 -8.11
CA ASP A 158 17.01 -1.86 -8.27
C ASP A 158 16.51 -0.64 -9.04
N ARG A 159 16.99 0.54 -8.66
CA ARG A 159 16.59 1.78 -9.29
C ARG A 159 17.54 2.92 -9.03
N VAL A 160 17.74 3.76 -10.06
CA VAL A 160 18.55 4.96 -10.04
C VAL A 160 17.78 6.10 -10.67
N LYS A 161 17.73 7.22 -9.97
CA LYS A 161 17.18 8.49 -10.45
C LYS A 161 18.25 9.30 -11.12
N PHE A 162 17.85 10.11 -12.09
CA PHE A 162 18.68 11.14 -12.70
C PHE A 162 17.83 12.36 -13.05
N GLY A 163 18.44 13.53 -12.98
CA GLY A 163 17.89 14.81 -13.42
C GLY A 163 18.89 15.50 -14.33
N GLY A 164 18.39 16.29 -15.28
CA GLY A 164 19.25 17.01 -16.21
C GLY A 164 18.49 17.58 -17.39
N LYS A 165 19.16 17.65 -18.56
CA LYS A 165 18.59 18.24 -19.77
C LYS A 165 18.70 17.31 -20.97
N MET A 166 17.63 17.11 -21.71
CA MET A 166 17.69 16.55 -23.06
C MET A 166 18.38 17.53 -23.97
N VAL A 167 19.52 17.16 -24.52
CA VAL A 167 20.33 18.00 -25.40
C VAL A 167 20.13 17.70 -26.88
N ALA A 168 19.65 16.50 -27.19
CA ALA A 168 19.31 16.11 -28.54
C ALA A 168 18.35 14.90 -28.55
N GLY A 169 17.60 14.72 -29.62
CA GLY A 169 16.77 13.55 -29.87
C GLY A 169 16.49 13.36 -31.34
N ALA A 170 16.17 12.12 -31.69
CA ALA A 170 15.67 11.74 -32.99
C ALA A 170 14.69 10.58 -32.88
N PHE A 171 13.91 10.43 -33.92
CA PHE A 171 12.93 9.37 -34.02
C PHE A 171 13.09 8.64 -35.36
N THR A 172 12.88 7.36 -35.37
CA THR A 172 12.93 6.50 -36.56
C THR A 172 11.73 5.56 -36.58
N THR A 173 11.11 5.44 -37.75
CA THR A 173 10.07 4.44 -37.96
C THR A 173 10.74 3.07 -38.19
N VAL A 174 10.38 2.09 -37.37
CA VAL A 174 10.85 0.73 -37.56
C VAL A 174 9.94 0.03 -38.57
N ASN A 175 10.49 -0.29 -39.76
CA ASN A 175 9.75 -0.97 -40.81
C ASN A 175 9.21 -2.32 -40.33
N GLY A 176 7.90 -2.54 -40.48
CA GLY A 176 7.16 -3.72 -39.98
C GLY A 176 6.25 -3.38 -38.80
N ASN A 177 5.71 -4.38 -38.13
CA ASN A 177 4.83 -4.19 -36.95
C ASN A 177 5.54 -3.67 -35.69
N GLY A 178 6.76 -3.09 -35.82
CA GLY A 178 7.65 -2.79 -34.70
C GLY A 178 7.37 -1.48 -33.93
N GLY A 179 6.54 -0.59 -34.47
CA GLY A 179 6.27 0.75 -33.86
C GLY A 179 7.42 1.75 -34.09
N ASP A 180 7.22 2.96 -33.59
CA ASP A 180 8.19 4.05 -33.67
C ASP A 180 9.27 3.92 -32.57
N GLU A 181 10.52 4.17 -32.91
CA GLU A 181 11.63 4.16 -31.98
C GLU A 181 12.17 5.57 -31.75
N LEU A 182 12.26 5.93 -30.49
CA LEU A 182 12.79 7.22 -30.06
C LEU A 182 14.15 7.07 -29.40
N GLN A 183 15.04 8.01 -29.69
CA GLN A 183 16.36 8.11 -29.06
C GLN A 183 16.56 9.54 -28.57
N ILE A 184 17.01 9.69 -27.30
CA ILE A 184 17.37 10.98 -26.73
C ILE A 184 18.74 10.91 -26.06
N ALA A 185 19.45 12.02 -26.05
CA ALA A 185 20.66 12.24 -25.26
C ALA A 185 20.34 13.19 -24.11
N VAL A 186 20.61 12.76 -22.89
CA VAL A 186 20.37 13.51 -21.67
C VAL A 186 21.69 13.82 -20.99
N LYS A 187 22.03 15.10 -20.85
CA LYS A 187 23.11 15.54 -19.98
C LYS A 187 22.60 15.50 -18.55
N VAL A 188 23.23 14.68 -17.72
CA VAL A 188 22.86 14.47 -16.33
C VAL A 188 23.56 15.47 -15.44
N ASP A 189 22.78 16.21 -14.68
CA ASP A 189 23.29 17.18 -13.70
C ASP A 189 23.34 16.58 -12.29
N GLU A 190 22.42 15.63 -12.01
CA GLU A 190 22.32 14.97 -10.71
C GLU A 190 21.81 13.52 -10.82
N SER A 191 22.20 12.69 -9.87
CA SER A 191 21.74 11.31 -9.79
C SER A 191 21.71 10.76 -8.36
N LEU A 192 20.81 9.77 -8.12
CA LEU A 192 20.60 9.18 -6.80
C LEU A 192 20.18 7.72 -6.90
N GLY A 193 20.88 6.84 -6.18
CA GLY A 193 20.38 5.49 -5.88
C GLY A 193 19.24 5.55 -4.88
N ASN A 194 18.14 4.84 -5.15
CA ASN A 194 16.93 4.98 -4.34
C ASN A 194 16.57 3.69 -3.56
N CYS A 195 15.79 3.83 -2.49
CA CYS A 195 15.36 2.75 -1.62
C CYS A 195 14.28 1.87 -2.27
N PRO A 196 14.32 0.51 -2.17
CA PRO A 196 13.42 -0.42 -2.88
C PRO A 196 12.07 -0.66 -2.20
N LYS A 197 11.69 0.09 -1.18
CA LYS A 197 10.41 -0.10 -0.48
C LYS A 197 9.20 0.13 -1.38
N TYR A 198 8.11 -0.57 -1.07
CA TYR A 198 6.82 -0.49 -1.76
C TYR A 198 6.87 -0.79 -3.25
N LEU A 199 7.91 -1.47 -3.71
CA LEU A 199 8.08 -1.90 -5.08
C LEU A 199 7.73 -3.39 -5.18
N ASN A 200 6.62 -3.69 -5.85
CA ASN A 200 6.21 -5.06 -6.15
C ASN A 200 7.04 -5.58 -7.30
N LYS A 201 7.60 -6.77 -7.14
CA LYS A 201 8.37 -7.39 -8.22
C LYS A 201 7.47 -7.78 -9.39
N LYS A 202 7.99 -7.58 -10.61
CA LYS A 202 7.34 -7.99 -11.86
C LYS A 202 8.38 -8.53 -12.84
N ASP A 203 7.95 -9.53 -13.61
CA ASP A 203 8.69 -10.00 -14.79
C ASP A 203 8.21 -9.20 -16.00
N VAL A 204 9.04 -8.23 -16.41
CA VAL A 204 8.73 -7.31 -17.51
C VAL A 204 9.18 -7.94 -18.82
N ARG A 205 8.26 -7.99 -19.80
CA ARG A 205 8.53 -8.55 -21.13
C ARG A 205 8.04 -7.61 -22.22
N GLU A 206 8.84 -7.46 -23.26
CA GLU A 206 8.47 -6.72 -24.46
C GLU A 206 7.24 -7.38 -25.13
N ARG A 207 6.35 -6.58 -25.67
CA ARG A 207 5.25 -7.06 -26.51
C ARG A 207 5.70 -7.21 -27.94
N GLU A 208 5.34 -8.32 -28.57
CA GLU A 208 5.68 -8.60 -29.97
C GLU A 208 5.01 -7.64 -30.94
N SER A 209 3.82 -7.12 -30.58
CA SER A 209 3.05 -6.19 -31.40
C SER A 209 2.52 -5.03 -30.57
N LEU A 210 2.72 -3.81 -31.07
CA LEU A 210 2.24 -2.55 -30.48
C LEU A 210 0.89 -2.11 -31.06
N VAL A 211 -0.04 -3.02 -31.23
CA VAL A 211 -1.42 -2.62 -31.59
C VAL A 211 -2.04 -1.98 -30.35
N LYS A 212 -2.10 -0.63 -30.39
CA LYS A 212 -2.81 0.13 -29.35
C LYS A 212 -4.32 0.06 -29.58
N GLY A 213 -5.05 0.13 -28.47
CA GLY A 213 -6.49 0.21 -28.47
C GLY A 213 -7.00 1.66 -28.55
N ARG A 214 -8.17 1.89 -27.95
CA ARG A 214 -8.81 3.21 -27.88
C ARG A 214 -7.96 4.20 -27.10
N VAL A 215 -7.93 5.45 -27.56
CA VAL A 215 -7.34 6.59 -26.84
C VAL A 215 -8.47 7.51 -26.40
N GLU A 216 -8.44 7.90 -25.14
CA GLU A 216 -9.41 8.82 -24.54
C GLU A 216 -8.68 10.00 -23.94
N ARG A 217 -9.20 11.20 -24.14
CA ARG A 217 -8.63 12.45 -23.64
C ARG A 217 -9.68 13.24 -22.89
N GLY A 218 -9.23 13.97 -21.88
CA GLY A 218 -10.06 14.89 -21.11
C GLY A 218 -10.53 14.34 -19.77
N LEU A 219 -11.42 15.09 -19.14
CA LEU A 219 -12.01 14.82 -17.84
C LEU A 219 -13.54 14.98 -17.94
N PRO A 220 -14.36 14.28 -17.15
CA PRO A 220 -13.96 13.27 -16.16
C PRO A 220 -13.34 12.02 -16.79
N LEU A 221 -12.69 11.16 -15.96
CA LEU A 221 -12.12 9.89 -16.41
C LEU A 221 -13.24 8.92 -16.78
N SER A 222 -13.07 8.16 -17.86
CA SER A 222 -13.93 7.04 -18.16
C SER A 222 -13.84 5.93 -17.11
N GLU A 223 -14.77 4.98 -17.12
CA GLU A 223 -14.74 3.82 -16.21
C GLU A 223 -13.45 3.01 -16.38
N ASP A 224 -13.00 2.79 -17.63
CA ASP A 224 -11.75 2.07 -17.91
C ASP A 224 -10.53 2.81 -17.33
N ALA A 225 -10.44 4.13 -17.53
CA ALA A 225 -9.37 4.96 -17.00
C ALA A 225 -9.37 5.02 -15.46
N ALA A 226 -10.54 5.17 -14.84
CA ALA A 226 -10.68 5.15 -13.38
C ALA A 226 -10.33 3.76 -12.79
N ALA A 227 -10.66 2.69 -13.50
CA ALA A 227 -10.33 1.33 -13.11
C ALA A 227 -8.80 1.08 -13.10
N VAL A 228 -8.03 1.72 -13.99
CA VAL A 228 -6.55 1.66 -13.94
C VAL A 228 -6.03 2.21 -12.61
N VAL A 229 -6.56 3.35 -12.14
CA VAL A 229 -6.17 3.92 -10.84
C VAL A 229 -6.43 2.94 -9.70
N THR A 230 -7.60 2.32 -9.68
CA THR A 230 -8.01 1.42 -8.59
C THR A 230 -7.30 0.05 -8.61
N ARG A 231 -6.79 -0.38 -9.78
CA ARG A 231 -6.01 -1.62 -9.91
C ARG A 231 -4.51 -1.40 -9.76
N ALA A 232 -4.04 -0.14 -9.82
CA ALA A 232 -2.62 0.17 -9.75
C ALA A 232 -2.00 -0.29 -8.43
N ASP A 233 -0.83 -0.90 -8.53
CA ASP A 233 0.05 -1.22 -7.41
C ASP A 233 1.34 -0.37 -7.47
N MET A 234 1.46 0.47 -8.49
CA MET A 234 2.60 1.32 -8.75
C MET A 234 2.22 2.49 -9.66
N VAL A 235 2.83 3.64 -9.44
CA VAL A 235 2.71 4.82 -10.29
C VAL A 235 4.03 5.55 -10.36
N PHE A 236 4.27 6.24 -11.47
CA PHE A 236 5.41 7.12 -11.68
C PHE A 236 4.93 8.56 -11.71
N LEU A 237 5.67 9.44 -11.08
CA LEU A 237 5.30 10.85 -11.01
C LEU A 237 6.51 11.75 -11.13
N SER A 238 6.33 12.86 -11.81
CA SER A 238 7.35 13.89 -12.02
C SER A 238 6.89 15.23 -11.46
N SER A 239 7.79 15.90 -10.78
CA SER A 239 7.59 17.22 -10.20
C SER A 239 8.87 18.04 -10.34
N GLY A 240 8.78 19.34 -10.27
CA GLY A 240 9.96 20.18 -10.40
C GLY A 240 9.77 21.59 -9.85
N THR A 241 10.88 22.29 -9.64
CA THR A 241 10.91 23.69 -9.18
C THR A 241 10.77 24.70 -10.31
N GLY A 242 10.86 24.25 -11.56
CA GLY A 242 10.99 25.06 -12.78
C GLY A 242 12.41 25.03 -13.36
N GLU A 243 13.45 24.96 -12.53
CA GLU A 243 14.83 24.80 -12.93
C GLU A 243 15.28 23.34 -12.97
N THR A 244 14.83 22.55 -12.03
CA THR A 244 15.13 21.14 -11.90
C THR A 244 13.85 20.32 -11.84
N MET A 245 13.94 19.04 -12.19
CA MET A 245 12.86 18.08 -12.11
C MET A 245 13.32 16.77 -11.47
N ASP A 246 12.36 16.07 -10.92
CA ASP A 246 12.55 14.78 -10.27
C ASP A 246 11.44 13.81 -10.67
N THR A 247 11.83 12.60 -11.09
CA THR A 247 10.89 11.50 -11.37
C THR A 247 11.05 10.42 -10.33
N ASN A 248 9.93 10.05 -9.71
CA ASN A 248 9.86 9.04 -8.67
C ASN A 248 8.80 7.99 -9.00
N HIS A 249 8.82 6.89 -8.24
CA HIS A 249 7.69 5.99 -8.18
C HIS A 249 7.01 6.09 -6.80
N ARG A 250 5.75 5.71 -6.74
CA ARG A 250 5.02 5.34 -5.54
C ARG A 250 4.40 3.97 -5.77
N GLY A 251 4.31 3.16 -4.71
CA GLY A 251 3.75 1.84 -4.81
C GLY A 251 3.13 1.38 -3.50
N GLY A 252 2.43 0.27 -3.56
CA GLY A 252 1.71 -0.33 -2.45
C GLY A 252 0.99 -1.60 -2.89
N SER A 253 0.02 -2.06 -2.12
CA SER A 253 -0.92 -3.08 -2.56
C SER A 253 -1.80 -2.56 -3.70
N LYS A 254 -2.31 -3.43 -4.58
CA LYS A 254 -3.29 -3.03 -5.61
C LYS A 254 -4.43 -2.26 -4.94
N GLY A 255 -4.72 -1.05 -5.44
CA GLY A 255 -5.72 -0.16 -4.85
C GLY A 255 -5.18 0.79 -3.77
N PHE A 256 -3.87 0.96 -3.61
CA PHE A 256 -3.31 1.94 -2.68
C PHE A 256 -3.64 3.40 -3.06
N MET A 257 -3.92 3.64 -4.34
CA MET A 257 -4.48 4.91 -4.83
C MET A 257 -5.99 4.82 -4.91
N ARG A 258 -6.67 5.94 -4.64
CA ARG A 258 -8.13 6.04 -4.67
C ARG A 258 -8.59 7.21 -5.51
N VAL A 259 -9.65 7.02 -6.27
CA VAL A 259 -10.36 8.12 -6.94
C VAL A 259 -11.32 8.73 -5.93
N ALA A 260 -10.96 9.90 -5.40
CA ALA A 260 -11.76 10.60 -4.40
C ALA A 260 -12.95 11.34 -5.02
N ARG A 261 -12.78 11.77 -6.28
CA ARG A 261 -13.82 12.44 -7.07
C ARG A 261 -13.59 12.18 -8.55
N ASN A 262 -14.68 11.95 -9.30
CA ASN A 262 -14.65 11.83 -10.77
C ASN A 262 -16.03 12.24 -11.33
N ASP A 263 -16.23 13.52 -11.48
CA ASP A 263 -17.47 14.13 -11.97
C ASP A 263 -17.20 15.44 -12.73
N ASP A 264 -18.24 16.12 -13.20
CA ASP A 264 -18.14 17.41 -13.92
C ASP A 264 -17.50 18.52 -13.08
N GLY A 265 -17.46 18.38 -11.76
CA GLY A 265 -16.79 19.31 -10.87
C GLY A 265 -15.29 19.06 -10.74
N GLY A 266 -14.76 17.99 -11.33
CA GLY A 266 -13.33 17.68 -11.39
C GLY A 266 -12.99 16.25 -11.06
N VAL A 267 -11.70 15.95 -11.20
CA VAL A 267 -11.12 14.64 -10.88
C VAL A 267 -10.07 14.81 -9.78
N GLU A 268 -10.26 14.09 -8.68
CA GLU A 268 -9.33 14.05 -7.57
C GLU A 268 -8.88 12.61 -7.31
N ILE A 269 -7.56 12.40 -7.29
CA ILE A 269 -6.94 11.12 -6.96
C ILE A 269 -6.10 11.32 -5.70
N ILE A 270 -6.16 10.37 -4.77
CA ILE A 270 -5.43 10.46 -3.51
C ILE A 270 -4.68 9.16 -3.22
N TYR A 271 -3.51 9.29 -2.62
CA TYR A 271 -2.75 8.15 -2.10
C TYR A 271 -2.03 8.52 -0.80
N PRO A 272 -1.83 7.53 0.12
CA PRO A 272 -1.02 7.74 1.31
C PRO A 272 0.45 7.82 0.94
N GLU A 273 1.17 8.80 1.48
CA GLU A 273 2.63 8.89 1.35
C GLU A 273 3.28 8.03 2.43
N PHE A 274 3.75 6.86 2.02
CA PHE A 274 4.33 5.90 2.94
C PHE A 274 5.74 6.27 3.40
N SER A 275 6.14 5.82 4.57
CA SER A 275 7.45 6.08 5.16
C SER A 275 8.58 5.50 4.31
N GLY A 276 9.37 6.37 3.69
CA GLY A 276 10.50 6.05 2.82
C GLY A 276 11.84 6.45 3.42
N ASN A 277 12.77 6.83 2.54
CA ASN A 277 14.11 7.33 2.92
C ASN A 277 14.10 8.74 3.52
N ARG A 278 12.95 9.40 3.59
CA ARG A 278 12.73 10.74 4.13
C ARG A 278 13.54 11.85 3.43
N LEU A 279 13.90 11.67 2.16
CA LEU A 279 14.50 12.72 1.36
C LEU A 279 13.45 13.76 0.96
N TYR A 280 12.24 13.30 0.69
CA TYR A 280 11.09 14.14 0.35
C TYR A 280 11.28 15.02 -0.90
N GLN A 281 12.11 14.60 -1.84
CA GLN A 281 12.37 15.36 -3.06
C GLN A 281 11.08 15.75 -3.79
N THR A 282 10.21 14.79 -4.07
CA THR A 282 8.90 15.08 -4.68
C THR A 282 8.08 16.08 -3.84
N LEU A 283 7.98 15.87 -2.52
CA LEU A 283 7.20 16.76 -1.66
C LEU A 283 7.84 18.14 -1.58
N GLY A 284 9.17 18.21 -1.59
CA GLY A 284 9.93 19.46 -1.67
C GLY A 284 9.60 20.25 -2.93
N ASN A 285 9.65 19.59 -4.09
CA ASN A 285 9.26 20.19 -5.36
C ASN A 285 7.80 20.70 -5.32
N LEU A 286 6.87 19.85 -4.85
CA LEU A 286 5.44 20.20 -4.75
C LEU A 286 5.17 21.35 -3.77
N ARG A 287 6.05 21.57 -2.80
CA ARG A 287 5.95 22.70 -1.88
C ARG A 287 6.31 24.03 -2.56
N VAL A 288 7.22 24.01 -3.52
CA VAL A 288 7.63 25.17 -4.32
C VAL A 288 6.70 25.37 -5.51
N ASN A 289 6.41 24.28 -6.24
CA ASN A 289 5.54 24.29 -7.40
C ASN A 289 4.60 23.06 -7.32
N PRO A 290 3.29 23.27 -7.10
CA PRO A 290 2.36 22.18 -6.89
C PRO A 290 2.02 21.35 -8.15
N ARG A 291 2.55 21.70 -9.31
CA ARG A 291 2.30 20.97 -10.56
C ARG A 291 2.93 19.58 -10.53
N VAL A 292 2.21 18.59 -11.02
CA VAL A 292 2.64 17.19 -11.06
C VAL A 292 2.19 16.53 -12.35
N GLY A 293 3.09 15.71 -12.93
CA GLY A 293 2.78 14.78 -14.01
C GLY A 293 2.79 13.34 -13.46
N VAL A 294 1.85 12.52 -13.89
CA VAL A 294 1.70 11.15 -13.39
C VAL A 294 1.48 10.18 -14.54
N ALA A 295 2.14 9.03 -14.51
CA ALA A 295 1.87 7.88 -15.37
C ALA A 295 1.47 6.69 -14.50
N ILE A 296 0.29 6.15 -14.75
CA ILE A 296 -0.28 5.00 -14.04
C ILE A 296 -0.35 3.82 -15.01
N PRO A 297 0.64 2.91 -15.00
CA PRO A 297 0.63 1.73 -15.85
C PRO A 297 -0.22 0.61 -15.25
N ASP A 298 -0.97 -0.08 -16.09
CA ASP A 298 -1.50 -1.41 -15.79
C ASP A 298 -0.60 -2.45 -16.49
N PHE A 299 0.26 -3.11 -15.73
CA PHE A 299 1.22 -4.07 -16.26
C PHE A 299 0.57 -5.36 -16.78
N ASP A 300 -0.65 -5.68 -16.33
CA ASP A 300 -1.37 -6.88 -16.75
C ASP A 300 -1.98 -6.69 -18.15
N THR A 301 -2.51 -5.48 -18.45
CA THR A 301 -3.21 -5.15 -19.71
C THR A 301 -2.38 -4.31 -20.67
N SER A 302 -1.27 -3.75 -20.23
CA SER A 302 -0.46 -2.72 -20.91
C SER A 302 -1.22 -1.40 -21.13
N ASP A 303 -2.32 -1.17 -20.43
CA ASP A 303 -3.01 0.11 -20.42
C ASP A 303 -2.18 1.14 -19.67
N VAL A 304 -2.32 2.40 -20.04
CA VAL A 304 -1.66 3.50 -19.32
C VAL A 304 -2.56 4.71 -19.25
N LEU A 305 -2.58 5.32 -18.06
CA LEU A 305 -3.25 6.59 -17.81
C LEU A 305 -2.19 7.65 -17.50
N TYR A 306 -2.12 8.69 -18.33
CA TYR A 306 -1.31 9.86 -18.12
C TYR A 306 -2.17 10.98 -17.55
N ILE A 307 -1.67 11.68 -16.53
CA ILE A 307 -2.36 12.79 -15.89
C ILE A 307 -1.35 13.92 -15.67
N THR A 308 -1.77 15.15 -15.96
CA THR A 308 -1.12 16.35 -15.41
C THR A 308 -2.12 17.11 -14.54
N GLY A 309 -1.62 17.81 -13.53
CA GLY A 309 -2.47 18.54 -12.60
C GLY A 309 -1.67 19.20 -11.48
N THR A 310 -2.37 19.46 -10.38
CA THR A 310 -1.77 20.03 -9.15
C THR A 310 -1.92 19.07 -7.99
N ALA A 311 -0.90 19.02 -7.12
CA ALA A 311 -0.89 18.17 -5.94
C ALA A 311 -0.93 18.99 -4.66
N SER A 312 -1.70 18.52 -3.69
CA SER A 312 -1.76 19.04 -2.32
C SER A 312 -1.15 18.05 -1.36
N ILE A 313 -0.24 18.53 -0.50
CA ILE A 313 0.35 17.73 0.59
C ILE A 313 -0.57 17.86 1.79
N LEU A 314 -1.24 16.76 2.16
CA LEU A 314 -2.15 16.68 3.28
C LEU A 314 -1.44 16.06 4.49
N VAL A 315 -1.50 16.74 5.65
CA VAL A 315 -0.79 16.33 6.86
C VAL A 315 -1.75 16.22 8.05
N GLY A 316 -1.59 15.17 8.85
CA GLY A 316 -2.36 14.95 10.07
C GLY A 316 -3.85 14.81 9.79
N GLN A 317 -4.68 15.69 10.35
CA GLN A 317 -6.14 15.64 10.22
C GLN A 317 -6.63 15.84 8.77
N ASP A 318 -5.94 16.66 7.98
CA ASP A 318 -6.30 16.87 6.58
C ASP A 318 -6.14 15.59 5.76
N ALA A 319 -5.10 14.81 6.03
CA ALA A 319 -4.91 13.48 5.41
C ALA A 319 -5.96 12.47 5.91
N ALA A 320 -6.20 12.43 7.23
CA ALA A 320 -7.15 11.53 7.85
C ALA A 320 -8.61 11.80 7.44
N ALA A 321 -8.95 13.03 7.07
CA ALA A 321 -10.27 13.39 6.56
C ALA A 321 -10.63 12.69 5.24
N TYR A 322 -9.63 12.39 4.41
CA TYR A 322 -9.81 11.59 3.18
C TYR A 322 -9.55 10.11 3.40
N LEU A 323 -8.40 9.80 4.00
CA LEU A 323 -7.91 8.45 4.23
C LEU A 323 -7.74 8.24 5.76
N PRO A 324 -8.74 7.69 6.45
CA PRO A 324 -8.66 7.45 7.89
C PRO A 324 -7.38 6.74 8.30
N ARG A 325 -6.80 7.14 9.43
CA ARG A 325 -5.53 6.62 9.98
C ARG A 325 -4.30 6.90 9.11
N THR A 326 -4.36 7.89 8.22
CA THR A 326 -3.24 8.33 7.40
C THR A 326 -2.73 9.67 7.92
N LYS A 327 -1.42 9.77 8.21
CA LYS A 327 -0.79 10.99 8.73
C LYS A 327 -0.25 11.90 7.62
N LEU A 328 -0.01 11.35 6.43
CA LEU A 328 0.53 12.06 5.26
C LEU A 328 -0.05 11.46 3.99
N ALA A 329 -0.66 12.28 3.16
CA ALA A 329 -1.24 11.88 1.87
C ALA A 329 -0.98 12.95 0.80
N ILE A 330 -1.01 12.52 -0.45
CA ILE A 330 -0.95 13.41 -1.60
C ILE A 330 -2.28 13.32 -2.33
N LYS A 331 -2.93 14.46 -2.49
CA LYS A 331 -4.14 14.61 -3.30
C LYS A 331 -3.78 15.31 -4.61
N ILE A 332 -4.09 14.69 -5.74
CA ILE A 332 -3.87 15.22 -7.07
C ILE A 332 -5.20 15.65 -7.66
N THR A 333 -5.31 16.91 -8.04
CA THR A 333 -6.41 17.45 -8.81
C THR A 333 -5.96 17.49 -10.27
N ALA A 334 -6.56 16.66 -11.11
CA ALA A 334 -6.21 16.57 -12.51
C ALA A 334 -6.66 17.81 -13.29
N SER A 335 -5.82 18.31 -14.18
CA SER A 335 -6.15 19.37 -15.16
C SER A 335 -6.31 18.80 -16.56
N SER A 336 -5.63 17.71 -16.89
CA SER A 336 -5.78 16.96 -18.15
C SER A 336 -5.40 15.50 -17.96
N ALA A 337 -6.01 14.62 -18.76
CA ALA A 337 -5.72 13.21 -18.77
C ALA A 337 -5.73 12.62 -20.18
N VAL A 338 -4.87 11.62 -20.40
CA VAL A 338 -4.83 10.80 -21.61
C VAL A 338 -4.80 9.35 -21.21
N PHE A 339 -5.82 8.59 -21.55
CA PHE A 339 -5.86 7.14 -21.35
C PHE A 339 -5.60 6.43 -22.67
N VAL A 340 -4.64 5.51 -22.69
CA VAL A 340 -4.29 4.72 -23.87
C VAL A 340 -4.42 3.24 -23.53
N LYS A 341 -5.41 2.59 -24.12
CA LYS A 341 -5.60 1.15 -23.98
C LYS A 341 -4.52 0.41 -24.74
N SER A 342 -3.86 -0.54 -24.05
CA SER A 342 -2.70 -1.27 -24.60
C SER A 342 -1.59 -0.33 -25.12
N GLY A 343 -1.36 0.81 -24.46
CA GLY A 343 -0.41 1.83 -24.89
C GLY A 343 1.05 1.55 -24.54
N LEU A 344 1.34 0.65 -23.58
CA LEU A 344 2.70 0.32 -23.21
C LEU A 344 3.32 -0.74 -24.12
N PRO A 345 4.63 -0.61 -24.47
CA PRO A 345 5.32 -1.59 -25.32
C PRO A 345 5.71 -2.88 -24.60
N PHE A 346 5.26 -3.08 -23.38
CA PHE A 346 5.58 -4.24 -22.53
C PHE A 346 4.41 -4.65 -21.65
N THR A 347 4.51 -5.84 -21.09
CA THR A 347 3.67 -6.36 -20.00
C THR A 347 4.56 -6.63 -18.78
N GLY A 348 3.94 -6.86 -17.62
CA GLY A 348 4.69 -7.20 -16.41
C GLY A 348 3.94 -8.20 -15.54
N ALA A 349 4.27 -9.48 -15.67
CA ALA A 349 3.68 -10.52 -14.84
C ALA A 349 4.04 -10.30 -13.35
N PRO A 350 3.08 -10.37 -12.43
CA PRO A 350 3.34 -10.19 -11.00
C PRO A 350 4.22 -11.32 -10.46
N LEU A 351 5.21 -10.94 -9.66
CA LEU A 351 6.07 -11.83 -8.88
C LEU A 351 5.77 -11.64 -7.38
N GLU A 352 6.81 -11.32 -6.63
CA GLU A 352 6.75 -11.17 -5.18
C GLU A 352 6.31 -9.74 -4.78
N PRO A 353 5.24 -9.57 -3.97
CA PRO A 353 4.86 -8.25 -3.46
C PRO A 353 5.93 -7.71 -2.51
N SER A 354 5.93 -6.39 -2.31
CA SER A 354 6.81 -5.78 -1.32
C SER A 354 6.39 -6.18 0.10
N PRO A 355 7.33 -6.64 0.94
CA PRO A 355 7.03 -6.94 2.34
C PRO A 355 6.68 -5.68 3.15
N TYR A 356 6.98 -4.49 2.62
CA TYR A 356 6.68 -3.19 3.24
C TYR A 356 5.29 -2.66 2.92
N ASN A 357 4.52 -3.32 2.03
CA ASN A 357 3.19 -2.84 1.67
C ASN A 357 2.27 -2.83 2.88
N PRO A 358 1.77 -1.67 3.30
CA PRO A 358 0.79 -1.60 4.37
C PRO A 358 -0.60 -2.04 3.86
N PRO A 359 -1.55 -2.28 4.77
CA PRO A 359 -2.95 -2.45 4.41
C PRO A 359 -3.48 -1.28 3.58
N ILE A 360 -4.43 -1.56 2.68
CA ILE A 360 -5.08 -0.54 1.86
C ILE A 360 -5.82 0.45 2.78
N ARG A 361 -5.65 1.74 2.51
CA ARG A 361 -6.41 2.81 3.14
C ARG A 361 -7.59 3.18 2.25
N HIS A 362 -8.79 2.84 2.70
CA HIS A 362 -10.02 3.20 2.01
C HIS A 362 -10.37 4.67 2.25
N LEU A 363 -11.09 5.27 1.30
CA LEU A 363 -11.63 6.61 1.49
C LEU A 363 -12.63 6.60 2.66
N HIS A 364 -12.75 7.73 3.33
CA HIS A 364 -13.80 7.93 4.34
C HIS A 364 -15.21 7.64 3.76
N THR A 365 -15.44 7.98 2.49
CA THR A 365 -16.70 7.73 1.78
C THR A 365 -16.95 6.27 1.41
N GLU A 366 -15.92 5.43 1.41
CA GLU A 366 -16.02 3.99 1.14
C GLU A 366 -16.25 3.18 2.43
N GLN A 367 -16.07 3.79 3.59
CA GLN A 367 -16.26 3.11 4.87
C GLN A 367 -17.73 3.20 5.30
N HIS A 368 -18.31 2.07 5.65
CA HIS A 368 -19.69 1.98 6.14
C HIS A 368 -19.85 2.54 7.57
N GLN A 369 -18.75 2.84 8.25
CA GLN A 369 -18.74 3.50 9.56
C GLN A 369 -17.81 4.72 9.54
N PRO A 370 -18.25 5.89 10.03
CA PRO A 370 -17.36 7.00 10.22
C PRO A 370 -16.33 6.61 11.29
N ALA A 371 -15.09 6.40 10.88
CA ALA A 371 -13.99 6.43 11.82
C ALA A 371 -13.91 7.88 12.32
N ALA A 372 -14.61 8.14 13.43
CA ALA A 372 -14.43 9.39 14.12
C ALA A 372 -12.93 9.56 14.37
N VAL A 373 -12.36 10.67 13.88
CA VAL A 373 -11.08 11.17 14.37
C VAL A 373 -11.36 11.65 15.78
N ALA A 374 -11.46 10.70 16.72
CA ALA A 374 -11.82 10.98 18.09
C ALA A 374 -10.58 11.55 18.78
N SER A 375 -10.72 12.75 19.31
CA SER A 375 -9.98 13.13 20.51
C SER A 375 -10.16 12.02 21.54
N ALA A 376 -9.11 11.67 22.30
CA ALA A 376 -9.19 10.61 23.30
C ALA A 376 -10.44 10.81 24.18
N ALA A 377 -11.31 9.81 24.20
CA ALA A 377 -12.53 9.81 25.03
C ALA A 377 -12.21 9.54 26.51
N GLY A 378 -10.95 9.14 26.80
CA GLY A 378 -10.46 8.81 28.13
C GLY A 378 -9.13 8.08 28.08
N THR A 379 -8.73 7.55 29.23
CA THR A 379 -7.49 6.77 29.42
C THR A 379 -7.82 5.38 29.93
N ALA A 380 -7.12 4.37 29.41
CA ALA A 380 -7.15 2.99 29.88
C ALA A 380 -5.82 2.68 30.57
N THR A 381 -5.85 2.36 31.85
CA THR A 381 -4.67 1.95 32.63
C THR A 381 -4.62 0.44 32.73
N LEU A 382 -3.54 -0.20 32.32
CA LEU A 382 -3.36 -1.64 32.43
C LEU A 382 -3.23 -2.05 33.91
N LEU A 383 -4.23 -2.77 34.43
CA LEU A 383 -4.30 -3.24 35.80
C LEU A 383 -3.69 -4.62 35.97
N SER A 384 -3.98 -5.54 35.04
CA SER A 384 -3.47 -6.91 35.13
C SER A 384 -3.35 -7.59 33.77
N ARG A 385 -2.51 -8.60 33.71
CA ARG A 385 -2.33 -9.52 32.58
C ARG A 385 -2.35 -10.96 33.10
N GLU A 386 -3.24 -11.76 32.55
CA GLU A 386 -3.31 -13.20 32.79
C GLU A 386 -2.93 -13.96 31.51
N ILE A 387 -1.84 -14.71 31.56
CA ILE A 387 -1.39 -15.55 30.45
C ILE A 387 -2.18 -16.86 30.49
N ILE A 388 -3.05 -17.10 29.52
CA ILE A 388 -3.88 -18.30 29.43
C ILE A 388 -3.15 -19.42 28.69
N THR A 389 -2.54 -19.07 27.56
CA THR A 389 -1.64 -19.95 26.79
C THR A 389 -0.38 -19.16 26.41
N PRO A 390 0.67 -19.78 25.87
CA PRO A 390 1.86 -19.03 25.40
C PRO A 390 1.52 -17.94 24.36
N THR A 391 0.37 -18.03 23.69
CA THR A 391 -0.04 -17.11 22.64
C THR A 391 -1.33 -16.33 22.91
N VAL A 392 -2.09 -16.66 23.98
CA VAL A 392 -3.35 -15.98 24.33
C VAL A 392 -3.30 -15.47 25.76
N ALA A 393 -3.65 -14.23 25.96
CA ALA A 393 -3.73 -13.61 27.29
C ALA A 393 -4.97 -12.73 27.41
N ARG A 394 -5.41 -12.56 28.67
CA ARG A 394 -6.40 -11.57 29.07
C ARG A 394 -5.69 -10.37 29.70
N PHE A 395 -6.13 -9.18 29.30
CA PHE A 395 -5.67 -7.92 29.85
C PHE A 395 -6.87 -7.18 30.44
N THR A 396 -6.71 -6.68 31.66
CA THR A 396 -7.72 -5.86 32.34
C THR A 396 -7.24 -4.43 32.42
N PHE A 397 -8.06 -3.51 31.92
CA PHE A 397 -7.78 -2.08 31.96
C PHE A 397 -8.81 -1.35 32.84
N GLY A 398 -8.32 -0.41 33.67
CA GLY A 398 -9.17 0.58 34.33
C GLY A 398 -9.43 1.76 33.40
N LEU A 399 -10.66 2.25 33.35
CA LEU A 399 -11.04 3.36 32.50
C LEU A 399 -11.25 4.65 33.29
N GLU A 400 -10.70 5.76 32.78
CA GLU A 400 -10.94 7.10 33.32
C GLU A 400 -11.20 8.10 32.18
N PRO A 401 -12.40 8.72 32.11
CA PRO A 401 -13.60 8.44 32.92
C PRO A 401 -14.17 7.04 32.66
N ALA A 402 -15.05 6.59 33.57
CA ALA A 402 -15.74 5.31 33.41
C ALA A 402 -16.45 5.22 32.05
N GLY A 403 -16.15 4.15 31.32
CA GLY A 403 -16.69 3.93 29.98
C GLY A 403 -18.13 3.39 29.99
N ARG A 404 -18.86 3.59 28.90
CA ARG A 404 -20.15 2.93 28.64
C ARG A 404 -20.02 2.09 27.39
N TRP A 405 -20.22 0.80 27.54
CA TRP A 405 -20.27 -0.14 26.41
C TRP A 405 -21.33 -1.18 26.62
N GLU A 406 -21.71 -1.84 25.57
CA GLU A 406 -22.62 -2.99 25.59
C GLU A 406 -21.87 -4.27 25.18
N PRO A 407 -22.32 -5.45 25.68
CA PRO A 407 -21.75 -6.73 25.23
C PRO A 407 -21.75 -6.84 23.71
N GLY A 408 -20.64 -7.32 23.13
CA GLY A 408 -20.43 -7.40 21.69
C GLY A 408 -19.72 -6.18 21.07
N GLN A 409 -19.53 -5.09 21.82
CA GLN A 409 -18.73 -3.95 21.35
C GLN A 409 -17.23 -4.20 21.51
N TYR A 410 -16.45 -3.44 20.76
CA TYR A 410 -14.99 -3.32 20.92
C TYR A 410 -14.59 -1.98 21.54
N VAL A 411 -13.44 -1.96 22.17
CA VAL A 411 -12.74 -0.74 22.59
C VAL A 411 -11.63 -0.43 21.59
N THR A 412 -11.49 0.84 21.23
CA THR A 412 -10.38 1.33 20.37
C THR A 412 -9.32 1.98 21.25
N LEU A 413 -8.10 1.44 21.20
CA LEU A 413 -6.95 1.88 21.99
C LEU A 413 -5.84 2.40 21.07
N ASP A 414 -5.23 3.54 21.44
CA ASP A 414 -4.13 4.17 20.71
C ASP A 414 -2.80 3.91 21.42
N PHE A 415 -1.99 3.03 20.86
CA PHE A 415 -0.65 2.70 21.37
C PHE A 415 0.45 3.54 20.70
N ALA A 416 0.13 4.50 19.85
CA ALA A 416 1.12 5.33 19.19
C ALA A 416 2.02 6.10 20.17
N PRO A 417 1.55 6.63 21.31
CA PRO A 417 2.41 7.29 22.29
C PRO A 417 3.55 6.39 22.80
N GLU A 418 3.30 5.09 22.89
CA GLU A 418 4.25 4.11 23.42
C GLU A 418 5.10 3.42 22.35
N LEU A 419 4.59 3.27 21.14
CA LEU A 419 5.20 2.45 20.09
C LEU A 419 5.70 3.25 18.88
N ASP A 420 5.19 4.45 18.62
CA ASP A 420 5.66 5.31 17.53
C ASP A 420 6.97 6.03 17.96
N VAL A 421 7.86 5.28 18.60
CA VAL A 421 9.16 5.75 19.06
C VAL A 421 10.24 5.21 18.13
N GLY A 422 11.03 6.12 17.51
CA GLY A 422 12.23 5.76 16.79
C GLY A 422 12.13 5.74 15.27
N TRP A 423 13.23 5.34 14.64
CA TRP A 423 13.73 5.96 13.41
C TRP A 423 14.17 5.00 12.37
N SER A 424 14.01 3.71 12.49
CA SER A 424 14.46 2.82 11.44
C SER A 424 13.61 3.00 10.18
N HIS A 425 14.18 3.57 9.13
CA HIS A 425 13.52 3.62 7.83
C HIS A 425 13.56 2.28 7.09
N MET A 426 14.29 1.30 7.63
CA MET A 426 14.28 -0.11 7.21
C MET A 426 14.05 -0.96 8.45
N ARG A 427 12.92 -1.64 8.50
CA ARG A 427 12.59 -2.63 9.54
C ARG A 427 12.51 -3.98 8.87
N ASP A 428 13.66 -4.57 8.59
CA ASP A 428 13.75 -5.85 7.88
C ASP A 428 13.19 -7.02 8.70
N ASP A 429 13.18 -6.86 10.03
CA ASP A 429 12.58 -7.79 10.98
C ASP A 429 11.04 -7.69 11.03
N GLU A 430 10.48 -6.48 10.91
CA GLU A 430 9.05 -6.21 10.90
C GLU A 430 8.68 -5.13 9.86
N PRO A 431 8.83 -5.39 8.55
CA PRO A 431 8.68 -4.37 7.51
C PRO A 431 7.29 -3.74 7.47
N GLN A 432 6.24 -4.47 7.83
CA GLN A 432 4.86 -3.95 7.86
C GLN A 432 4.62 -2.94 8.99
N SER A 433 5.40 -3.01 10.08
CA SER A 433 5.25 -2.09 11.22
C SER A 433 5.70 -0.65 10.91
N LEU A 434 6.39 -0.43 9.80
CA LEU A 434 6.90 0.88 9.40
C LEU A 434 5.81 1.94 9.19
N ASN A 435 4.61 1.51 8.79
CA ASN A 435 3.44 2.38 8.58
C ASN A 435 2.28 2.00 9.50
N ASP A 436 2.56 1.33 10.60
CA ASP A 436 1.57 1.01 11.61
C ASP A 436 1.13 2.30 12.33
N ASP A 437 -0.17 2.49 12.50
CA ASP A 437 -0.73 3.59 13.27
C ASP A 437 -0.78 3.29 14.77
N TYR A 438 -0.51 2.04 15.14
CA TYR A 438 -0.58 1.49 16.50
C TYR A 438 -1.96 1.65 17.16
N VAL A 439 -2.99 1.97 16.41
CA VAL A 439 -4.38 1.96 16.88
C VAL A 439 -4.97 0.57 16.68
N ARG A 440 -5.53 0.01 17.74
CA ARG A 440 -6.16 -1.33 17.68
C ARG A 440 -7.54 -1.32 18.31
N THR A 441 -8.43 -2.08 17.69
CA THR A 441 -9.72 -2.43 18.29
C THR A 441 -9.61 -3.81 18.93
N PHE A 442 -10.18 -3.94 20.11
CA PHE A 442 -10.27 -5.22 20.82
C PHE A 442 -11.70 -5.42 21.28
N THR A 443 -12.27 -6.57 20.96
CA THR A 443 -13.57 -6.97 21.51
C THR A 443 -13.50 -6.95 23.03
N VAL A 444 -14.46 -6.28 23.67
CA VAL A 444 -14.60 -6.32 25.11
C VAL A 444 -15.13 -7.70 25.51
N SER A 445 -14.34 -8.45 26.28
CA SER A 445 -14.60 -9.86 26.61
C SER A 445 -15.29 -10.06 27.96
N ASN A 446 -15.44 -9.01 28.79
CA ASN A 446 -16.25 -9.07 29.99
C ASN A 446 -17.69 -8.61 29.74
N GLN A 447 -18.60 -9.13 30.55
CA GLN A 447 -19.96 -8.64 30.61
C GLN A 447 -19.98 -7.19 31.13
N ARG A 448 -21.11 -6.49 30.97
CA ARG A 448 -21.32 -5.15 31.48
C ARG A 448 -21.10 -5.12 32.99
N GLY A 449 -19.91 -4.71 33.40
CA GLY A 449 -19.59 -4.46 34.80
C GLY A 449 -19.94 -3.04 35.21
N ALA A 450 -19.60 -2.64 36.43
CA ALA A 450 -19.86 -1.31 37.00
C ALA A 450 -19.05 -0.16 36.34
N GLY A 451 -18.75 -0.25 35.07
CA GLY A 451 -18.31 0.86 34.22
C GLY A 451 -16.84 1.33 34.33
N GLN A 452 -16.04 0.79 35.23
CA GLN A 452 -14.65 1.22 35.42
C GLN A 452 -13.58 0.30 34.85
N THR A 453 -13.92 -0.96 34.49
CA THR A 453 -12.93 -1.91 33.97
C THR A 453 -13.40 -2.56 32.69
N VAL A 454 -12.51 -2.66 31.71
CA VAL A 454 -12.69 -3.40 30.48
C VAL A 454 -11.66 -4.54 30.39
N GLU A 455 -12.14 -5.72 30.01
CA GLU A 455 -11.27 -6.87 29.73
C GLU A 455 -11.19 -7.08 28.23
N ILE A 456 -9.98 -7.33 27.75
CA ILE A 456 -9.75 -7.79 26.38
C ILE A 456 -8.98 -9.10 26.42
N THR A 457 -9.37 -10.02 25.55
CA THR A 457 -8.67 -11.30 25.38
C THR A 457 -8.07 -11.33 23.99
N ALA A 458 -6.74 -11.38 23.90
CA ALA A 458 -6.03 -11.21 22.65
C ALA A 458 -4.95 -12.27 22.44
N ARG A 459 -4.70 -12.58 21.15
CA ARG A 459 -3.55 -13.39 20.74
C ARG A 459 -2.33 -12.49 20.54
N LYS A 460 -1.17 -12.96 20.99
CA LYS A 460 0.12 -12.34 20.72
C LYS A 460 0.41 -12.38 19.21
N LYS A 461 0.20 -11.24 18.54
CA LYS A 461 0.43 -11.06 17.10
C LYS A 461 0.75 -9.61 16.81
N GLY A 462 1.91 -9.34 16.23
CA GLY A 462 2.33 -8.00 15.86
C GLY A 462 2.78 -7.11 17.05
N PRO A 463 3.10 -5.82 16.75
CA PRO A 463 3.81 -4.94 17.70
C PRO A 463 2.99 -4.61 18.95
N VAL A 464 1.70 -4.29 18.83
CA VAL A 464 0.85 -3.87 19.95
C VAL A 464 0.64 -5.00 20.96
N THR A 465 0.22 -6.19 20.52
CA THR A 465 0.03 -7.31 21.44
C THR A 465 1.35 -7.84 21.95
N GLY A 466 2.43 -7.79 21.14
CA GLY A 466 3.79 -8.11 21.56
C GLY A 466 4.30 -7.16 22.68
N PHE A 467 3.99 -5.88 22.58
CA PHE A 467 4.29 -4.87 23.59
C PHE A 467 3.54 -5.16 24.89
N LEU A 468 2.21 -5.33 24.83
CA LEU A 468 1.39 -5.68 25.99
C LEU A 468 1.88 -6.97 26.68
N TRP A 469 2.37 -7.93 25.91
CA TRP A 469 2.90 -9.19 26.42
C TRP A 469 4.17 -9.03 27.24
N LYS A 470 5.03 -8.09 26.84
CA LYS A 470 6.34 -7.84 27.45
C LYS A 470 6.29 -6.80 28.57
N TRP A 471 5.21 -6.03 28.65
CA TRP A 471 5.11 -4.93 29.60
C TRP A 471 5.26 -5.40 31.05
N ASN A 472 6.01 -4.66 31.83
CA ASN A 472 6.11 -4.90 33.25
C ASN A 472 4.88 -4.33 33.99
N THR A 473 3.95 -5.18 34.41
CA THR A 473 2.69 -4.77 35.04
C THR A 473 2.85 -4.07 36.40
N ARG A 474 4.06 -3.97 36.91
CA ARG A 474 4.37 -3.14 38.10
C ARG A 474 4.55 -1.65 37.74
N VAL A 475 4.68 -1.34 36.47
CA VAL A 475 4.79 0.03 35.96
C VAL A 475 3.44 0.40 35.37
N PRO A 476 2.84 1.52 35.80
CA PRO A 476 1.59 1.99 35.18
C PRO A 476 1.76 2.13 33.67
N LEU A 477 0.78 1.65 32.91
CA LEU A 477 0.68 1.83 31.47
C LEU A 477 -0.65 2.48 31.17
N GLU A 478 -0.61 3.70 30.71
CA GLU A 478 -1.78 4.51 30.38
C GLU A 478 -1.90 4.63 28.84
N ILE A 479 -3.01 4.15 28.28
CA ILE A 479 -3.27 4.13 26.85
C ILE A 479 -4.51 4.98 26.55
N PRO A 480 -4.46 5.94 25.60
CA PRO A 480 -5.63 6.68 25.16
C PRO A 480 -6.74 5.77 24.63
N VAL A 481 -7.96 6.00 25.09
CA VAL A 481 -9.18 5.35 24.59
C VAL A 481 -9.82 6.24 23.56
N LEU A 482 -9.92 5.78 22.32
CA LEU A 482 -10.57 6.54 21.24
C LEU A 482 -12.08 6.33 21.19
N GLY A 483 -12.62 5.36 21.93
CA GLY A 483 -14.04 5.10 22.06
C GLY A 483 -14.39 3.62 22.02
N PHE A 484 -15.70 3.36 22.05
CA PHE A 484 -16.30 2.03 21.87
C PHE A 484 -17.09 2.01 20.57
N GLY A 485 -17.05 0.89 19.86
CA GLY A 485 -17.73 0.69 18.59
C GLY A 485 -18.22 -0.73 18.40
N GLY A 486 -18.71 -1.04 17.22
CA GLY A 486 -19.24 -2.35 16.82
C GLY A 486 -20.61 -2.20 16.17
N GLU A 487 -20.86 -3.02 15.15
CA GLU A 487 -22.11 -2.99 14.42
C GLU A 487 -23.26 -3.55 15.28
N GLU A 488 -24.38 -2.86 15.26
CA GLU A 488 -25.57 -3.31 15.97
C GLU A 488 -26.06 -4.66 15.43
N ALA A 489 -25.90 -4.89 14.12
CA ALA A 489 -26.22 -6.17 13.46
C ALA A 489 -25.40 -7.35 14.00
N PHE A 490 -24.23 -7.11 14.58
CA PHE A 490 -23.33 -8.13 15.16
C PHE A 490 -23.63 -8.44 16.64
N ARG A 491 -24.71 -7.89 17.20
CA ARG A 491 -25.14 -8.16 18.57
C ARG A 491 -26.11 -9.34 18.62
N MET A 492 -25.76 -10.35 19.41
CA MET A 492 -26.60 -11.52 19.64
C MET A 492 -27.78 -11.21 20.57
N GLY A 493 -28.87 -11.99 20.47
CA GLY A 493 -30.07 -11.81 21.28
C GLY A 493 -30.97 -10.63 20.87
N ARG A 494 -30.64 -9.96 19.78
CA ARG A 494 -31.40 -8.81 19.25
C ARG A 494 -31.92 -9.01 17.83
N SER A 495 -31.94 -10.25 17.34
CA SER A 495 -32.33 -10.57 15.96
C SER A 495 -33.86 -10.76 15.87
N PRO A 496 -34.65 -9.77 15.40
CA PRO A 496 -36.10 -9.92 15.30
C PRO A 496 -36.47 -11.03 14.33
N GLY A 497 -37.18 -12.05 14.85
CA GLY A 497 -37.70 -13.16 14.04
C GLY A 497 -36.69 -14.25 13.67
N ALA A 498 -35.44 -14.23 14.17
CA ALA A 498 -34.57 -15.40 14.13
C ALA A 498 -34.97 -16.40 15.21
N GLU A 499 -35.14 -17.67 14.83
CA GLU A 499 -35.46 -18.75 15.76
C GLU A 499 -34.20 -19.30 16.43
N GLU A 500 -33.05 -19.17 15.77
CA GLU A 500 -31.77 -19.66 16.27
C GLU A 500 -30.62 -18.78 15.76
N GLU A 501 -29.67 -18.48 16.65
CA GLU A 501 -28.43 -17.76 16.34
C GLU A 501 -27.26 -18.74 16.28
N VAL A 502 -26.48 -18.69 15.21
CA VAL A 502 -25.30 -19.54 14.98
C VAL A 502 -24.05 -18.68 14.95
N PHE A 503 -23.17 -18.87 15.91
CA PHE A 503 -21.88 -18.17 15.95
C PHE A 503 -20.76 -19.08 15.44
N VAL A 504 -20.02 -18.63 14.42
CA VAL A 504 -18.87 -19.35 13.85
C VAL A 504 -17.59 -18.61 14.22
N ALA A 505 -16.76 -19.23 15.04
CA ALA A 505 -15.52 -18.65 15.56
C ALA A 505 -14.27 -19.43 15.10
N ALA A 506 -13.15 -18.72 14.94
CA ALA A 506 -11.83 -19.33 14.79
C ALA A 506 -10.83 -18.74 15.81
N GLY A 507 -10.21 -19.61 16.62
CA GLY A 507 -9.26 -19.20 17.64
C GLY A 507 -9.83 -18.18 18.61
N VAL A 508 -9.18 -16.99 18.72
CA VAL A 508 -9.64 -15.89 19.60
C VAL A 508 -10.87 -15.14 19.08
N GLY A 509 -11.36 -15.48 17.89
CA GLY A 509 -12.63 -14.96 17.38
C GLY A 509 -13.87 -15.35 18.22
N ILE A 510 -13.69 -16.11 19.28
CA ILE A 510 -14.73 -16.42 20.28
C ILE A 510 -15.02 -15.23 21.22
N THR A 511 -14.19 -14.19 21.25
CA THR A 511 -14.31 -13.09 22.22
C THR A 511 -15.66 -12.38 22.23
N PRO A 512 -16.38 -12.17 21.12
CA PRO A 512 -17.73 -11.60 21.16
C PRO A 512 -18.73 -12.51 21.90
N VAL A 513 -18.56 -13.83 21.81
CA VAL A 513 -19.41 -14.82 22.52
C VAL A 513 -19.17 -14.74 24.02
N MET A 514 -17.92 -14.53 24.48
CA MET A 514 -17.58 -14.44 25.91
C MET A 514 -18.39 -13.36 26.64
N ALA A 515 -18.66 -12.25 25.98
CA ALA A 515 -19.42 -11.14 26.55
C ALA A 515 -20.94 -11.28 26.43
N GLN A 516 -21.43 -12.03 25.43
CA GLN A 516 -22.85 -12.02 25.06
C GLN A 516 -23.60 -13.32 25.38
N ALA A 517 -22.93 -14.48 25.32
CA ALA A 517 -23.59 -15.78 25.34
C ALA A 517 -24.43 -16.01 26.60
N GLU A 518 -23.94 -15.65 27.79
CA GLU A 518 -24.67 -15.85 29.04
C GLU A 518 -26.00 -15.07 29.03
N GLY A 519 -25.99 -13.81 28.58
CA GLY A 519 -27.20 -13.00 28.47
C GLY A 519 -28.21 -13.61 27.48
N VAL A 520 -27.76 -14.13 26.34
CA VAL A 520 -28.59 -14.80 25.34
C VAL A 520 -29.23 -16.07 25.93
N LEU A 521 -28.43 -16.92 26.57
CA LEU A 521 -28.89 -18.18 27.13
C LEU A 521 -29.86 -18.00 28.31
N GLN A 522 -29.58 -17.00 29.19
CA GLN A 522 -30.47 -16.67 30.33
C GLN A 522 -31.80 -16.07 29.89
N SER A 523 -31.84 -15.36 28.77
CA SER A 523 -33.09 -14.84 28.20
C SER A 523 -33.89 -15.88 27.42
N GLY A 524 -33.45 -17.15 27.39
CA GLY A 524 -34.12 -18.22 26.65
C GLY A 524 -33.83 -18.23 25.15
N GLY A 525 -32.84 -17.44 24.68
CA GLY A 525 -32.38 -17.44 23.28
C GLY A 525 -31.73 -18.77 22.90
N ARG A 526 -31.90 -19.16 21.64
CA ARG A 526 -31.30 -20.40 21.10
C ARG A 526 -30.01 -20.05 20.40
N LEU A 527 -28.87 -20.41 21.01
CA LEU A 527 -27.53 -20.18 20.50
C LEU A 527 -26.84 -21.51 20.16
N LYS A 528 -26.15 -21.57 19.04
CA LYS A 528 -25.15 -22.59 18.71
C LYS A 528 -23.81 -21.96 18.39
N VAL A 529 -22.73 -22.55 18.87
CA VAL A 529 -21.38 -22.09 18.66
C VAL A 529 -20.57 -23.16 17.92
N LEU A 530 -20.10 -22.84 16.72
CA LEU A 530 -19.15 -23.64 15.95
C LEU A 530 -17.77 -23.01 16.13
N TRP A 531 -16.90 -23.65 16.89
CA TRP A 531 -15.61 -23.08 17.24
C TRP A 531 -14.44 -23.91 16.73
N SER A 532 -13.64 -23.34 15.82
CA SER A 532 -12.45 -23.98 15.24
C SER A 532 -11.18 -23.52 15.96
N VAL A 533 -10.38 -24.47 16.47
CA VAL A 533 -9.15 -24.20 17.20
C VAL A 533 -8.03 -25.16 16.81
N LYS A 534 -6.79 -24.80 17.15
CA LYS A 534 -5.66 -25.72 17.16
C LYS A 534 -5.55 -26.42 18.52
N GLY A 535 -4.92 -27.60 18.56
CA GLY A 535 -4.68 -28.33 19.80
C GLY A 535 -3.99 -27.51 20.87
N GLU A 536 -3.02 -26.68 20.49
CA GLU A 536 -2.29 -25.76 21.39
C GLU A 536 -3.18 -24.74 22.13
N ASP A 537 -4.38 -24.49 21.63
CA ASP A 537 -5.35 -23.55 22.20
C ASP A 537 -6.41 -24.22 23.13
N LEU A 538 -6.36 -25.52 23.36
CA LEU A 538 -7.37 -26.22 24.19
C LEU A 538 -7.45 -25.69 25.62
N LYS A 539 -6.34 -25.23 26.21
CA LYS A 539 -6.36 -24.53 27.51
C LYS A 539 -7.21 -23.24 27.44
N PHE A 540 -7.14 -22.52 26.34
CA PHE A 540 -7.97 -21.33 26.13
C PHE A 540 -9.46 -21.72 25.95
N VAL A 541 -9.74 -22.81 25.23
CA VAL A 541 -11.10 -23.32 25.13
C VAL A 541 -11.69 -23.63 26.51
N LYS A 542 -10.97 -24.42 27.29
CA LYS A 542 -11.41 -24.74 28.65
C LYS A 542 -11.65 -23.50 29.49
N TYR A 543 -10.69 -22.55 29.45
CA TYR A 543 -10.78 -21.26 30.15
C TYR A 543 -12.07 -20.50 29.84
N VAL A 544 -12.48 -20.45 28.55
CA VAL A 544 -13.70 -19.76 28.10
C VAL A 544 -14.95 -20.51 28.56
N LEU A 545 -14.97 -21.83 28.40
CA LEU A 545 -16.13 -22.65 28.80
C LEU A 545 -16.38 -22.65 30.32
N ASP A 546 -15.33 -22.66 31.12
CA ASP A 546 -15.41 -22.59 32.59
C ASP A 546 -15.94 -21.23 33.09
N ARG A 547 -15.74 -20.15 32.32
CA ARG A 547 -16.13 -18.79 32.72
C ARG A 547 -17.46 -18.32 32.17
N THR A 548 -18.03 -19.03 31.19
CA THR A 548 -19.30 -18.64 30.53
C THR A 548 -20.33 -19.71 30.75
N GLN A 549 -21.25 -19.44 31.67
CA GLN A 549 -22.26 -20.42 32.10
C GLN A 549 -23.14 -20.87 30.92
N GLY A 550 -23.31 -22.18 30.75
CA GLY A 550 -24.13 -22.76 29.69
C GLY A 550 -23.50 -22.85 28.31
N LEU A 551 -22.35 -22.19 28.09
CA LEU A 551 -21.72 -22.16 26.78
C LEU A 551 -21.27 -23.54 26.30
N ALA A 552 -20.76 -24.39 27.18
CA ALA A 552 -20.30 -25.73 26.81
C ALA A 552 -21.40 -26.55 26.11
N GLY A 553 -22.63 -26.55 26.65
CA GLY A 553 -23.74 -27.32 26.11
C GLY A 553 -24.23 -26.91 24.71
N VAL A 554 -23.84 -25.71 24.25
CA VAL A 554 -24.21 -25.19 22.92
C VAL A 554 -23.01 -25.10 21.97
N THR A 555 -21.80 -25.56 22.41
CA THR A 555 -20.58 -25.50 21.65
C THR A 555 -20.23 -26.81 20.96
N ARG A 556 -20.01 -26.73 19.63
CA ARG A 556 -19.36 -27.77 18.83
C ARG A 556 -17.98 -27.31 18.45
N LEU A 557 -16.97 -28.00 18.99
CA LEU A 557 -15.57 -27.66 18.86
C LEU A 557 -14.91 -28.48 17.73
N PHE A 558 -14.20 -27.82 16.84
CA PHE A 558 -13.41 -28.43 15.76
C PHE A 558 -11.92 -28.25 16.06
N VAL A 559 -11.23 -29.34 16.37
CA VAL A 559 -9.82 -29.33 16.78
C VAL A 559 -8.94 -29.82 15.65
N THR A 560 -7.92 -29.04 15.34
CA THR A 560 -6.93 -29.36 14.30
C THR A 560 -5.51 -29.35 14.86
N GLY A 561 -4.57 -29.98 14.13
CA GLY A 561 -3.16 -30.08 14.55
C GLY A 561 -2.85 -31.37 15.30
N ARG A 562 -1.61 -31.46 15.80
CA ARG A 562 -1.15 -32.61 16.58
C ARG A 562 -1.68 -32.50 18.00
N LEU A 563 -2.10 -33.61 18.57
CA LEU A 563 -2.59 -33.75 19.93
C LEU A 563 -1.65 -34.68 20.69
N GLY A 564 -1.16 -34.24 21.85
CA GLY A 564 -0.43 -35.05 22.79
C GLY A 564 -1.32 -35.46 23.98
N ASP A 565 -0.79 -36.17 24.96
CA ASP A 565 -1.52 -36.68 26.10
C ASP A 565 -2.19 -35.56 26.92
N SER A 566 -1.58 -34.41 27.02
CA SER A 566 -2.13 -33.23 27.72
C SER A 566 -3.34 -32.65 26.99
N GLU A 567 -3.31 -32.60 25.66
CA GLU A 567 -4.43 -32.15 24.83
C GLU A 567 -5.58 -33.14 24.84
N GLU A 568 -5.29 -34.43 24.87
CA GLU A 568 -6.32 -35.50 25.02
C GLU A 568 -7.03 -35.40 26.36
N SER A 569 -6.32 -35.15 27.46
CA SER A 569 -6.93 -34.93 28.78
C SER A 569 -7.88 -33.74 28.76
N LEU A 570 -7.44 -32.61 28.17
CA LEU A 570 -8.26 -31.40 28.03
C LEU A 570 -9.53 -31.67 27.19
N ILE A 571 -9.43 -32.43 26.11
CA ILE A 571 -10.61 -32.84 25.31
C ILE A 571 -11.59 -33.63 26.17
N GLY A 572 -11.08 -34.52 27.01
CA GLY A 572 -11.93 -35.26 27.97
C GLY A 572 -12.70 -34.33 28.91
N GLU A 573 -12.02 -33.35 29.50
CA GLU A 573 -12.62 -32.35 30.38
C GLU A 573 -13.65 -31.47 29.67
N ILE A 574 -13.32 -31.01 28.44
CA ILE A 574 -14.22 -30.18 27.59
C ILE A 574 -15.50 -30.97 27.25
N LYS A 575 -15.39 -32.25 26.93
CA LYS A 575 -16.56 -33.12 26.69
C LYS A 575 -17.37 -33.32 27.97
N ALA A 576 -16.72 -33.53 29.10
CA ALA A 576 -17.39 -33.67 30.40
C ALA A 576 -18.16 -32.38 30.79
N ALA A 577 -17.70 -31.22 30.38
CA ALA A 577 -18.40 -29.95 30.56
C ALA A 577 -19.64 -29.80 29.64
N GLY A 578 -19.85 -30.69 28.66
CA GLY A 578 -21.03 -30.74 27.79
C GLY A 578 -20.78 -30.32 26.33
N ALA A 579 -19.55 -29.94 25.93
CA ALA A 579 -19.26 -29.57 24.56
C ALA A 579 -19.04 -30.81 23.67
N SER A 580 -19.48 -30.75 22.41
CA SER A 580 -19.14 -31.77 21.43
C SER A 580 -17.79 -31.44 20.79
N VAL A 581 -16.96 -32.45 20.52
CA VAL A 581 -15.59 -32.24 19.98
C VAL A 581 -15.35 -33.14 18.77
N GLU A 582 -15.02 -32.49 17.66
CA GLU A 582 -14.65 -33.10 16.38
C GLU A 582 -13.14 -32.91 16.13
N ARG A 583 -12.45 -33.98 15.64
CA ARG A 583 -11.02 -33.94 15.35
C ARG A 583 -10.76 -33.73 13.85
N ARG A 584 -11.30 -32.66 13.31
CA ARG A 584 -11.20 -32.28 11.90
C ARG A 584 -11.45 -30.80 11.72
N ARG A 585 -11.34 -30.32 10.50
CA ARG A 585 -11.77 -28.96 10.15
C ARG A 585 -13.29 -28.88 10.09
N VAL A 586 -13.83 -27.68 10.29
CA VAL A 586 -15.22 -27.37 10.00
C VAL A 586 -15.47 -27.49 8.49
N GLU A 587 -16.61 -28.04 8.13
CA GLU A 587 -17.04 -28.26 6.75
C GLU A 587 -18.37 -27.55 6.49
N GLN A 588 -18.74 -27.37 5.21
CA GLN A 588 -19.97 -26.68 4.83
C GLN A 588 -21.24 -27.34 5.46
N GLY A 589 -21.28 -28.67 5.53
CA GLY A 589 -22.37 -29.39 6.16
C GLY A 589 -22.56 -29.03 7.62
N ASP A 590 -21.47 -28.91 8.40
CA ASP A 590 -21.53 -28.54 9.82
C ASP A 590 -22.18 -27.16 10.03
N VAL A 591 -21.91 -26.22 9.14
CA VAL A 591 -22.44 -24.85 9.22
C VAL A 591 -23.90 -24.82 8.80
N LYS A 592 -24.27 -25.54 7.71
CA LYS A 592 -25.64 -25.59 7.20
C LYS A 592 -26.59 -26.43 8.05
N GLU A 593 -26.10 -27.51 8.67
CA GLU A 593 -26.87 -28.38 9.53
C GLU A 593 -26.98 -27.87 10.97
N ALA A 594 -26.22 -26.84 11.33
CA ALA A 594 -26.18 -26.32 12.70
C ALA A 594 -27.55 -25.86 13.21
N ALA A 595 -28.44 -25.46 12.33
CA ALA A 595 -29.74 -24.90 12.73
C ALA A 595 -30.90 -25.40 11.86
N SER A 596 -32.10 -25.40 12.45
CA SER A 596 -33.36 -25.63 11.76
C SER A 596 -34.28 -24.41 11.93
N GLY A 597 -34.92 -23.97 10.85
CA GLY A 597 -35.79 -22.78 10.86
C GLY A 597 -35.08 -21.49 10.44
N LYS A 598 -35.68 -20.34 10.72
CA LYS A 598 -35.11 -19.01 10.41
C LYS A 598 -33.94 -18.70 11.34
N ARG A 599 -32.78 -18.48 10.78
CA ARG A 599 -31.51 -18.37 11.49
C ARG A 599 -30.73 -17.12 11.10
N LYS A 600 -29.87 -16.69 12.01
CA LYS A 600 -28.88 -15.65 11.74
C LYS A 600 -27.48 -16.15 12.11
N TYR A 601 -26.54 -15.92 11.23
CA TYR A 601 -25.15 -16.29 11.43
C TYR A 601 -24.31 -15.10 11.84
N PHE A 602 -23.41 -15.34 12.80
CA PHE A 602 -22.39 -14.38 13.24
C PHE A 602 -21.02 -14.99 12.97
N LEU A 603 -20.17 -14.29 12.22
CA LEU A 603 -18.86 -14.81 11.83
C LEU A 603 -17.75 -13.97 12.44
N CYS A 604 -16.84 -14.61 13.18
CA CYS A 604 -15.62 -13.97 13.70
C CYS A 604 -14.42 -14.89 13.48
N THR A 605 -13.77 -14.70 12.32
CA THR A 605 -12.69 -15.57 11.85
C THR A 605 -11.64 -14.76 11.08
N GLY A 606 -10.52 -15.38 10.74
CA GLY A 606 -9.54 -14.75 9.84
C GLY A 606 -10.06 -14.62 8.40
N PRO A 607 -9.49 -13.69 7.59
CA PRO A 607 -10.02 -13.31 6.27
C PRO A 607 -10.24 -14.47 5.29
N ALA A 608 -9.33 -15.46 5.27
CA ALA A 608 -9.45 -16.60 4.37
C ALA A 608 -10.67 -17.50 4.72
N ILE A 609 -10.88 -17.74 6.03
CA ILE A 609 -12.02 -18.54 6.49
C ILE A 609 -13.31 -17.73 6.31
N LEU A 610 -13.30 -16.44 6.60
CA LEU A 610 -14.44 -15.55 6.42
C LEU A 610 -14.96 -15.57 4.97
N LYS A 611 -14.04 -15.48 4.00
CA LYS A 611 -14.40 -15.59 2.57
C LYS A 611 -15.12 -16.91 2.27
N THR A 612 -14.55 -18.03 2.72
CA THR A 612 -15.12 -19.36 2.50
C THR A 612 -16.50 -19.51 3.16
N LEU A 613 -16.66 -18.99 4.39
CA LEU A 613 -17.94 -19.04 5.10
C LEU A 613 -19.02 -18.20 4.40
N ASN A 614 -18.68 -17.02 3.88
CA ASN A 614 -19.62 -16.20 3.12
C ASN A 614 -20.05 -16.90 1.81
N GLU A 615 -19.14 -17.62 1.14
CA GLU A 615 -19.50 -18.45 -0.02
C GLU A 615 -20.44 -19.62 0.36
N TRP A 616 -20.22 -20.25 1.53
CA TRP A 616 -21.08 -21.35 2.00
C TRP A 616 -22.46 -20.89 2.45
N LEU A 617 -22.57 -19.65 2.96
CA LEU A 617 -23.77 -19.06 3.54
C LEU A 617 -24.49 -18.10 2.57
N ASP A 618 -24.22 -18.22 1.27
CA ASP A 618 -24.91 -17.43 0.26
C ASP A 618 -26.43 -17.61 0.38
N GLY A 619 -27.16 -16.48 0.47
CA GLY A 619 -28.61 -16.44 0.69
C GLY A 619 -29.07 -16.52 2.15
N GLU A 620 -28.18 -16.67 3.13
CA GLU A 620 -28.50 -16.66 4.57
C GLU A 620 -28.33 -15.24 5.17
N GLU A 621 -28.97 -14.98 6.31
CA GLU A 621 -28.75 -13.75 7.08
C GLU A 621 -27.42 -13.85 7.85
N VAL A 622 -26.42 -13.10 7.44
CA VAL A 622 -25.06 -13.14 7.99
C VAL A 622 -24.64 -11.78 8.52
N ALA A 623 -24.11 -11.74 9.74
CA ALA A 623 -23.42 -10.59 10.32
C ALA A 623 -21.96 -10.95 10.61
N TRP A 624 -21.05 -10.04 10.29
CA TRP A 624 -19.62 -10.22 10.57
C TRP A 624 -18.93 -8.88 10.77
N GLU A 625 -17.86 -8.86 11.53
CA GLU A 625 -16.98 -7.72 11.68
C GLU A 625 -15.58 -8.08 11.17
N ASP A 626 -14.94 -7.16 10.44
CA ASP A 626 -13.57 -7.33 9.97
C ASP A 626 -12.59 -6.85 11.06
N PHE A 627 -11.89 -7.79 11.67
CA PHE A 627 -10.83 -7.55 12.64
C PHE A 627 -9.42 -7.70 12.00
N ALA A 628 -9.30 -7.66 10.67
CA ALA A 628 -8.03 -7.72 9.97
C ALA A 628 -7.27 -6.37 10.12
N TYR A 629 -6.12 -6.42 10.78
CA TYR A 629 -5.16 -5.33 10.92
C TYR A 629 -3.80 -5.74 10.35
#